data_078722367af0b0f788e4a658b89b1b3e
#
_entry.id   078722367af0b0f788e4a658b89b1b3e
#
_cell.length_a   1.000
_cell.length_b   1.000
_cell.length_c   1.000
_cell.angle_alpha   90.00
_cell.angle_beta   90.00
_cell.angle_gamma   90.00
#
_symmetry.space_group_name_H-M   'P 1'
#
loop_
_entity.id
_entity.type
_entity.pdbx_description
1 polymer ?
#
loop_
_entity_poly.entity_id
_entity_poly.type
_entity_poly.pdbx_seq_one_letter_code
_entity_poly.pdbx_strand_id
1 'polypeptide(L)'
;GDLVNRGPDSVNVLRLIKSLGDSAITVLGNHDLHLLAVAEGAAKLHRCDTLHDVLGAPDRGELLTWLRAQRLLYVEGNFVLVHAGLLPSWTVAQAQQLAHEAEAALTGKHYHDFLVHMYGNHPDHWENNLSGYQRLRAITNACTRMRVCTPSGEMEFKFKGEVHNVPEGYMPWFDVPGRASANATVVCGHWSALGLNVTPQIITLDTGCLWGGALSAIRLEDRKLFQVPCESKPVAQPWQ
;
A
#
# COMPACT_ATOMS: atom_id res chain seq x y z
N GLY A 1 0.14 1.46 5.76
CA GLY A 1 0.63 2.32 4.67
C GLY A 1 -0.30 3.48 4.40
N ASP A 2 0.14 4.37 3.51
CA ASP A 2 -0.52 5.64 3.25
C ASP A 2 -0.64 6.50 4.52
N LEU A 3 0.50 6.68 5.20
CA LEU A 3 0.60 7.58 6.37
C LEU A 3 0.44 9.04 5.97
N VAL A 4 0.60 9.37 4.71
CA VAL A 4 0.63 10.74 4.18
C VAL A 4 -0.36 10.92 3.03
N ASN A 5 -0.53 12.19 2.67
CA ASN A 5 -1.33 12.65 1.54
C ASN A 5 -2.85 12.62 1.77
N ARG A 6 -3.56 13.42 1.00
CA ARG A 6 -5.03 13.60 1.04
C ARG A 6 -5.58 14.16 2.35
N GLY A 7 -5.06 13.73 3.50
CA GLY A 7 -5.41 14.26 4.81
C GLY A 7 -4.71 15.61 5.11
N PRO A 8 -5.13 16.30 6.17
CA PRO A 8 -4.67 17.65 6.46
C PRO A 8 -3.36 17.74 7.26
N ASP A 9 -2.85 16.62 7.80
CA ASP A 9 -1.80 16.66 8.85
C ASP A 9 -0.77 15.54 8.71
N SER A 10 -0.26 15.34 7.49
CA SER A 10 0.70 14.28 7.17
C SER A 10 1.97 14.33 8.00
N VAL A 11 2.48 15.54 8.28
CA VAL A 11 3.73 15.73 9.03
C VAL A 11 3.60 15.23 10.47
N ASN A 12 2.49 15.49 11.15
CA ASN A 12 2.29 15.04 12.53
C ASN A 12 1.97 13.54 12.61
N VAL A 13 1.33 12.97 11.58
CA VAL A 13 1.18 11.51 11.46
C VAL A 13 2.56 10.84 11.39
N LEU A 14 3.46 11.31 10.53
CA LEU A 14 4.82 10.77 10.43
C LEU A 14 5.58 10.89 11.76
N ARG A 15 5.52 12.06 12.40
CA ARG A 15 6.16 12.28 13.71
C ARG A 15 5.62 11.35 14.78
N LEU A 16 4.29 11.21 14.86
CA LEU A 16 3.63 10.31 15.82
C LEU A 16 4.10 8.88 15.62
N ILE A 17 3.94 8.33 14.41
CA ILE A 17 4.30 6.92 14.16
C ILE A 17 5.80 6.69 14.39
N LYS A 18 6.65 7.61 13.92
CA LYS A 18 8.09 7.55 14.18
C LYS A 18 8.43 7.57 15.68
N SER A 19 7.71 8.37 16.48
CA SER A 19 7.95 8.46 17.93
C SER A 19 7.59 7.19 18.70
N LEU A 20 6.76 6.30 18.13
CA LEU A 20 6.44 5.02 18.73
C LEU A 20 7.59 4.00 18.66
N GLY A 21 8.63 4.28 17.85
CA GLY A 21 9.79 3.41 17.72
C GLY A 21 9.41 1.96 17.41
N ASP A 22 10.00 1.02 18.14
CA ASP A 22 9.76 -0.43 17.94
C ASP A 22 8.35 -0.90 18.33
N SER A 23 7.53 -0.03 18.92
CA SER A 23 6.11 -0.32 19.22
C SER A 23 5.21 -0.20 18.00
N ALA A 24 5.71 0.31 16.87
CA ALA A 24 4.96 0.45 15.64
C ALA A 24 5.74 -0.09 14.44
N ILE A 25 5.10 -0.94 13.66
CA ILE A 25 5.61 -1.43 12.38
C ILE A 25 4.74 -0.86 11.26
N THR A 26 5.37 -0.21 10.30
CA THR A 26 4.72 0.43 9.18
C THR A 26 5.03 -0.30 7.89
N VAL A 27 4.03 -0.51 7.04
CA VAL A 27 4.24 -0.87 5.64
C VAL A 27 4.04 0.36 4.75
N LEU A 28 4.77 0.44 3.65
CA LEU A 28 4.67 1.55 2.71
C LEU A 28 3.45 1.40 1.81
N GLY A 29 2.70 2.49 1.68
CA GLY A 29 1.64 2.62 0.69
C GLY A 29 2.09 3.40 -0.55
N ASN A 30 1.22 3.49 -1.54
CA ASN A 30 1.53 4.22 -2.77
C ASN A 30 1.67 5.73 -2.54
N HIS A 31 0.97 6.30 -1.56
CA HIS A 31 1.12 7.72 -1.21
C HIS A 31 2.44 8.00 -0.47
N ASP A 32 2.91 7.09 0.36
CA ASP A 32 4.21 7.18 1.02
C ASP A 32 5.35 7.17 -0.02
N LEU A 33 5.29 6.25 -0.97
CA LEU A 33 6.24 6.18 -2.09
C LEU A 33 6.17 7.42 -2.98
N HIS A 34 4.96 7.97 -3.19
CA HIS A 34 4.79 9.20 -3.95
C HIS A 34 5.44 10.40 -3.24
N LEU A 35 5.29 10.53 -1.92
CA LEU A 35 6.00 11.56 -1.15
C LEU A 35 7.51 11.46 -1.35
N LEU A 36 8.08 10.25 -1.23
CA LEU A 36 9.51 10.02 -1.45
C LEU A 36 9.95 10.44 -2.86
N ALA A 37 9.19 10.07 -3.87
CA ALA A 37 9.49 10.42 -5.26
C ALA A 37 9.41 11.93 -5.53
N VAL A 38 8.41 12.62 -4.98
CA VAL A 38 8.29 14.07 -5.10
C VAL A 38 9.43 14.77 -4.36
N ALA A 39 9.77 14.31 -3.17
CA ALA A 39 10.84 14.90 -2.36
C ALA A 39 12.21 14.81 -3.03
N GLU A 40 12.46 13.77 -3.82
CA GLU A 40 13.68 13.52 -4.59
C GLU A 40 13.63 14.12 -6.01
N GLY A 41 12.53 14.78 -6.40
CA GLY A 41 12.37 15.34 -7.74
C GLY A 41 12.12 14.28 -8.84
N ALA A 42 11.89 13.01 -8.47
CA ALA A 42 11.55 11.92 -9.36
C ALA A 42 10.10 11.97 -9.85
N ALA A 43 9.24 12.70 -9.15
CA ALA A 43 7.84 12.94 -9.53
C ALA A 43 7.44 14.39 -9.27
N LYS A 44 6.32 14.81 -9.90
CA LYS A 44 5.70 16.12 -9.64
C LYS A 44 4.52 15.96 -8.69
N LEU A 45 4.25 16.99 -7.90
CA LEU A 45 3.01 17.09 -7.12
C LEU A 45 1.79 17.06 -8.06
N HIS A 46 0.80 16.29 -7.69
CA HIS A 46 -0.51 16.31 -8.32
C HIS A 46 -1.40 17.40 -7.69
N ARG A 47 -2.39 17.88 -8.44
CA ARG A 47 -3.29 18.97 -7.99
C ARG A 47 -3.96 18.69 -6.63
N CYS A 48 -4.22 17.44 -6.32
CA CYS A 48 -4.93 17.03 -5.10
C CYS A 48 -3.98 16.56 -3.98
N ASP A 49 -2.66 16.71 -4.14
CA ASP A 49 -1.72 16.31 -3.09
C ASP A 49 -1.69 17.33 -1.96
N THR A 50 -1.63 16.82 -0.72
CA THR A 50 -1.55 17.60 0.50
C THR A 50 -0.20 17.41 1.22
N LEU A 51 0.89 17.28 0.44
CA LEU A 51 2.23 16.92 0.93
C LEU A 51 3.10 18.14 1.32
N HIS A 52 2.56 19.35 1.17
CA HIS A 52 3.33 20.60 1.39
C HIS A 52 3.81 20.74 2.83
N ASP A 53 3.04 20.25 3.80
CA ASP A 53 3.39 20.29 5.22
C ASP A 53 4.67 19.48 5.51
N VAL A 54 4.79 18.28 4.95
CA VAL A 54 5.98 17.41 5.07
C VAL A 54 7.15 18.00 4.29
N LEU A 55 6.91 18.44 3.05
CA LEU A 55 7.97 18.97 2.18
C LEU A 55 8.57 20.28 2.71
N GLY A 56 7.81 21.06 3.46
CA GLY A 56 8.24 22.29 4.12
C GLY A 56 8.70 22.12 5.58
N ALA A 57 8.62 20.91 6.14
CA ALA A 57 8.95 20.67 7.53
C ALA A 57 10.45 20.85 7.82
N PRO A 58 10.84 21.46 8.97
CA PRO A 58 12.24 21.64 9.34
C PRO A 58 12.98 20.32 9.54
N ASP A 59 12.27 19.25 9.94
CA ASP A 59 12.75 17.88 10.15
C ASP A 59 12.49 16.96 8.95
N ARG A 60 12.15 17.54 7.78
CA ARG A 60 11.85 16.80 6.54
C ARG A 60 12.88 15.69 6.23
N GLY A 61 14.17 16.00 6.31
CA GLY A 61 15.23 15.04 5.98
C GLY A 61 15.20 13.81 6.87
N GLU A 62 14.95 13.99 8.16
CA GLU A 62 14.83 12.91 9.13
C GLU A 62 13.57 12.08 8.89
N LEU A 63 12.42 12.72 8.64
CA LEU A 63 11.16 12.06 8.37
C LEU A 63 11.20 11.23 7.09
N LEU A 64 11.78 11.77 6.01
CA LEU A 64 11.90 11.06 4.73
C LEU A 64 12.89 9.88 4.83
N THR A 65 14.00 10.04 5.56
CA THR A 65 14.96 8.95 5.80
C THR A 65 14.31 7.83 6.58
N TRP A 66 13.55 8.15 7.62
CA TRP A 66 12.79 7.17 8.41
C TRP A 66 11.73 6.47 7.55
N LEU A 67 10.92 7.22 6.79
CA LEU A 67 9.86 6.66 5.93
C LEU A 67 10.44 5.71 4.88
N ARG A 68 11.54 6.10 4.25
CA ARG A 68 12.22 5.29 3.23
C ARG A 68 12.75 3.96 3.76
N ALA A 69 13.01 3.86 5.05
CA ALA A 69 13.46 2.65 5.73
C ALA A 69 12.31 1.74 6.19
N GLN A 70 11.05 2.12 5.95
CA GLN A 70 9.91 1.30 6.33
C GLN A 70 9.73 0.11 5.38
N ARG A 71 8.99 -0.89 5.84
CA ARG A 71 8.80 -2.15 5.12
C ARG A 71 7.77 -2.00 3.99
N LEU A 72 7.86 -2.85 2.99
CA LEU A 72 6.83 -3.00 1.97
C LEU A 72 5.83 -4.11 2.34
N LEU A 73 6.32 -5.09 3.10
CA LEU A 73 5.53 -6.22 3.60
C LEU A 73 6.09 -6.66 4.97
N TYR A 74 5.21 -7.06 5.89
CA TYR A 74 5.59 -7.58 7.19
C TYR A 74 4.82 -8.87 7.50
N VAL A 75 5.50 -9.84 8.10
CA VAL A 75 4.92 -11.13 8.49
C VAL A 75 5.08 -11.32 9.97
N GLU A 76 3.95 -11.59 10.66
CA GLU A 76 3.91 -11.93 12.08
C GLU A 76 3.04 -13.17 12.28
N GLY A 77 3.67 -14.30 12.61
CA GLY A 77 2.98 -15.57 12.72
C GLY A 77 2.25 -15.94 11.42
N ASN A 78 0.94 -16.06 11.47
CA ASN A 78 0.09 -16.35 10.30
C ASN A 78 -0.49 -15.10 9.63
N PHE A 79 -0.10 -13.90 10.08
CA PHE A 79 -0.56 -12.65 9.50
C PHE A 79 0.47 -12.06 8.55
N VAL A 80 0.00 -11.54 7.42
CA VAL A 80 0.80 -10.83 6.43
C VAL A 80 0.24 -9.43 6.25
N LEU A 81 0.99 -8.42 6.64
CA LEU A 81 0.62 -7.02 6.48
C LEU A 81 1.23 -6.49 5.19
N VAL A 82 0.40 -5.97 4.31
CA VAL A 82 0.78 -5.34 3.04
C VAL A 82 -0.20 -4.21 2.74
N HIS A 83 0.24 -3.15 2.07
CA HIS A 83 -0.67 -2.03 1.82
C HIS A 83 -1.83 -2.40 0.89
N ALA A 84 -1.56 -3.03 -0.28
CA ALA A 84 -2.59 -3.36 -1.27
C ALA A 84 -2.84 -4.87 -1.42
N GLY A 85 -1.87 -5.66 -1.86
CA GLY A 85 -2.13 -7.08 -2.09
C GLY A 85 -0.90 -7.91 -2.42
N LEU A 86 -1.17 -9.19 -2.69
CA LEU A 86 -0.20 -10.19 -3.13
C LEU A 86 -0.67 -10.82 -4.43
N LEU A 87 0.23 -11.01 -5.38
CA LEU A 87 -0.11 -11.74 -6.60
C LEU A 87 -0.52 -13.18 -6.28
N PRO A 88 -1.51 -13.75 -6.98
CA PRO A 88 -2.04 -15.08 -6.69
C PRO A 88 -0.97 -16.19 -6.72
N SER A 89 0.05 -16.04 -7.57
CA SER A 89 1.15 -16.99 -7.71
C SER A 89 2.18 -16.93 -6.58
N TRP A 90 2.15 -15.89 -5.72
CA TRP A 90 3.16 -15.71 -4.68
C TRP A 90 2.79 -16.44 -3.40
N THR A 91 3.69 -17.31 -2.94
CA THR A 91 3.66 -17.76 -1.54
C THR A 91 4.04 -16.62 -0.62
N VAL A 92 3.69 -16.71 0.67
CA VAL A 92 4.08 -15.69 1.67
C VAL A 92 5.60 -15.51 1.72
N ALA A 93 6.35 -16.62 1.72
CA ALA A 93 7.82 -16.58 1.74
C ALA A 93 8.40 -15.88 0.50
N GLN A 94 7.84 -16.17 -0.68
CA GLN A 94 8.24 -15.50 -1.91
C GLN A 94 7.90 -14.01 -1.87
N ALA A 95 6.69 -13.64 -1.45
CA ALA A 95 6.27 -12.24 -1.34
C ALA A 95 7.19 -11.45 -0.39
N GLN A 96 7.58 -12.04 0.75
CA GLN A 96 8.50 -11.44 1.70
C GLN A 96 9.89 -11.23 1.09
N GLN A 97 10.41 -12.22 0.38
CA GLN A 97 11.70 -12.09 -0.31
C GLN A 97 11.67 -10.98 -1.38
N LEU A 98 10.61 -10.93 -2.16
CA LEU A 98 10.42 -9.91 -3.20
C LEU A 98 10.27 -8.50 -2.60
N ALA A 99 9.52 -8.37 -1.51
CA ALA A 99 9.41 -7.10 -0.77
C ALA A 99 10.79 -6.60 -0.30
N HIS A 100 11.63 -7.48 0.23
CA HIS A 100 13.00 -7.13 0.63
C HIS A 100 13.88 -6.64 -0.54
N GLU A 101 13.64 -7.13 -1.78
CA GLU A 101 14.35 -6.61 -2.96
C GLU A 101 14.00 -5.12 -3.20
N ALA A 102 12.72 -4.76 -3.11
CA ALA A 102 12.28 -3.37 -3.28
C ALA A 102 12.68 -2.48 -2.11
N GLU A 103 12.64 -2.98 -0.86
CA GLU A 103 13.11 -2.29 0.34
C GLU A 103 14.63 -2.00 0.25
N ALA A 104 15.41 -2.97 -0.23
CA ALA A 104 16.84 -2.80 -0.47
C ALA A 104 17.12 -1.76 -1.57
N ALA A 105 16.30 -1.71 -2.61
CA ALA A 105 16.41 -0.67 -3.63
C ALA A 105 16.07 0.72 -3.08
N LEU A 106 15.05 0.84 -2.21
CA LEU A 106 14.68 2.09 -1.54
C LEU A 106 15.74 2.60 -0.59
N THR A 107 16.43 1.71 0.13
CA THR A 107 17.44 2.09 1.13
C THR A 107 18.86 2.15 0.55
N GLY A 108 19.06 1.59 -0.63
CA GLY A 108 20.34 1.52 -1.30
C GLY A 108 20.82 2.87 -1.88
N LYS A 109 22.07 2.92 -2.31
CA LYS A 109 22.72 4.14 -2.87
C LYS A 109 22.08 4.64 -4.17
N HIS A 110 21.33 3.80 -4.88
CA HIS A 110 20.64 4.12 -6.13
C HIS A 110 19.13 4.28 -5.96
N TYR A 111 18.66 4.60 -4.76
CA TYR A 111 17.22 4.73 -4.48
C TYR A 111 16.53 5.80 -5.33
N HIS A 112 17.23 6.87 -5.70
CA HIS A 112 16.70 7.89 -6.61
C HIS A 112 16.32 7.28 -7.97
N ASP A 113 17.20 6.46 -8.56
CA ASP A 113 16.93 5.79 -9.83
C ASP A 113 15.73 4.83 -9.72
N PHE A 114 15.61 4.13 -8.59
CA PHE A 114 14.44 3.30 -8.31
C PHE A 114 13.16 4.14 -8.28
N LEU A 115 13.14 5.28 -7.56
CA LEU A 115 11.97 6.17 -7.48
C LEU A 115 11.57 6.74 -8.86
N VAL A 116 12.55 7.06 -9.72
CA VAL A 116 12.29 7.48 -11.11
C VAL A 116 11.60 6.37 -11.91
N HIS A 117 12.01 5.11 -11.73
CA HIS A 117 11.57 3.98 -12.54
C HIS A 117 10.42 3.17 -11.93
N MET A 118 10.01 3.45 -10.68
CA MET A 118 8.94 2.69 -10.03
C MET A 118 7.55 2.94 -10.63
N TYR A 119 7.35 4.09 -11.29
CA TYR A 119 6.08 4.42 -11.91
C TYR A 119 5.84 3.65 -13.21
N GLY A 120 4.57 3.43 -13.49
CA GLY A 120 4.11 2.75 -14.70
C GLY A 120 3.24 1.54 -14.38
N ASN A 121 2.47 1.09 -15.38
CA ASN A 121 1.54 -0.02 -15.24
C ASN A 121 2.09 -1.33 -15.84
N HIS A 122 3.26 -1.28 -16.45
CA HIS A 122 3.90 -2.47 -17.02
C HIS A 122 5.27 -2.73 -16.39
N PRO A 123 5.60 -4.01 -16.14
CA PRO A 123 4.77 -5.17 -16.39
C PRO A 123 3.56 -5.21 -15.44
N ASP A 124 2.43 -5.67 -15.94
CA ASP A 124 1.17 -5.87 -15.23
C ASP A 124 0.97 -7.33 -14.75
N HIS A 125 1.90 -8.19 -15.08
CA HIS A 125 1.94 -9.60 -14.67
C HIS A 125 3.34 -9.95 -14.14
N TRP A 126 3.40 -11.06 -13.43
CA TRP A 126 4.64 -11.57 -12.85
C TRP A 126 5.23 -12.70 -13.68
N GLU A 127 6.51 -12.57 -13.97
CA GLU A 127 7.34 -13.66 -14.48
C GLU A 127 8.63 -13.74 -13.65
N ASN A 128 9.08 -14.95 -13.37
CA ASN A 128 10.27 -15.17 -12.52
C ASN A 128 11.57 -14.63 -13.15
N ASN A 129 11.60 -14.46 -14.48
CA ASN A 129 12.71 -13.91 -15.23
C ASN A 129 12.74 -12.37 -15.29
N LEU A 130 11.74 -11.69 -14.75
CA LEU A 130 11.77 -10.24 -14.61
C LEU A 130 13.01 -9.81 -13.85
N SER A 131 13.67 -8.75 -14.33
CA SER A 131 14.92 -8.22 -13.77
C SER A 131 14.91 -6.69 -13.73
N GLY A 132 15.86 -6.10 -12.99
CA GLY A 132 16.05 -4.67 -12.89
C GLY A 132 14.79 -3.92 -12.44
N TYR A 133 14.58 -2.72 -13.00
CA TYR A 133 13.45 -1.88 -12.60
C TYR A 133 12.08 -2.44 -13.00
N GLN A 134 11.96 -3.28 -14.01
CA GLN A 134 10.71 -3.94 -14.34
C GLN A 134 10.27 -4.89 -13.23
N ARG A 135 11.21 -5.68 -12.69
CA ARG A 135 10.96 -6.55 -11.54
C ARG A 135 10.54 -5.76 -10.31
N LEU A 136 11.30 -4.74 -9.94
CA LEU A 136 11.01 -3.89 -8.78
C LEU A 136 9.66 -3.17 -8.91
N ARG A 137 9.31 -2.72 -10.12
CA ARG A 137 8.01 -2.09 -10.40
C ARG A 137 6.86 -3.07 -10.23
N ALA A 138 6.97 -4.30 -10.74
CA ALA A 138 5.94 -5.32 -10.56
C ALA A 138 5.71 -5.62 -9.07
N ILE A 139 6.78 -5.78 -8.30
CA ILE A 139 6.72 -5.98 -6.83
C ILE A 139 6.01 -4.80 -6.16
N THR A 140 6.46 -3.58 -6.43
CA THR A 140 5.91 -2.37 -5.84
C THR A 140 4.43 -2.20 -6.20
N ASN A 141 4.06 -2.43 -7.46
CA ASN A 141 2.68 -2.32 -7.93
C ASN A 141 1.75 -3.35 -7.24
N ALA A 142 2.17 -4.59 -7.11
CA ALA A 142 1.40 -5.61 -6.42
C ALA A 142 1.19 -5.22 -4.94
N CYS A 143 2.26 -4.86 -4.23
CA CYS A 143 2.21 -4.56 -2.81
C CYS A 143 1.50 -3.24 -2.47
N THR A 144 1.45 -2.25 -3.41
CA THR A 144 0.97 -0.91 -3.07
C THR A 144 -0.19 -0.39 -3.93
N ARG A 145 -0.54 -1.06 -5.04
CA ARG A 145 -1.53 -0.52 -5.99
C ARG A 145 -2.60 -1.50 -6.46
N MET A 146 -2.35 -2.80 -6.37
CA MET A 146 -3.25 -3.82 -6.90
C MET A 146 -4.56 -3.88 -6.12
N ARG A 147 -5.69 -3.95 -6.84
CA ARG A 147 -7.03 -4.22 -6.31
C ARG A 147 -7.59 -5.49 -6.90
N VAL A 148 -7.59 -5.56 -8.21
CA VAL A 148 -8.11 -6.67 -8.99
C VAL A 148 -7.06 -7.19 -9.96
N CYS A 149 -7.18 -8.46 -10.30
CA CYS A 149 -6.35 -9.10 -11.31
C CYS A 149 -7.17 -10.20 -12.03
N THR A 150 -6.64 -10.67 -13.15
CA THR A 150 -7.16 -11.88 -13.80
C THR A 150 -6.83 -13.12 -12.94
N PRO A 151 -7.47 -14.27 -13.17
CA PRO A 151 -7.08 -15.55 -12.54
C PRO A 151 -5.61 -15.92 -12.74
N SER A 152 -5.00 -15.47 -13.84
CA SER A 152 -3.56 -15.64 -14.14
C SER A 152 -2.65 -14.62 -13.45
N GLY A 153 -3.22 -13.62 -12.75
CA GLY A 153 -2.44 -12.61 -12.00
C GLY A 153 -2.06 -11.37 -12.81
N GLU A 154 -2.72 -11.09 -13.93
CA GLU A 154 -2.57 -9.82 -14.65
C GLU A 154 -3.30 -8.72 -13.90
N MET A 155 -2.56 -7.70 -13.46
CA MET A 155 -3.06 -6.61 -12.59
C MET A 155 -3.78 -5.53 -13.41
N GLU A 156 -4.93 -5.07 -12.92
CA GLU A 156 -5.62 -3.91 -13.45
C GLU A 156 -5.50 -2.73 -12.47
N PHE A 157 -5.02 -1.56 -12.94
CA PHE A 157 -4.69 -0.41 -12.10
C PHE A 157 -5.65 0.77 -12.21
N LYS A 158 -6.54 0.79 -13.20
CA LYS A 158 -7.49 1.88 -13.41
C LYS A 158 -8.73 1.73 -12.56
N PHE A 159 -9.09 0.49 -12.25
CA PHE A 159 -10.26 0.19 -11.45
C PHE A 159 -10.11 0.67 -10.01
N LYS A 160 -11.11 1.42 -9.51
CA LYS A 160 -11.16 1.96 -8.15
C LYS A 160 -12.54 1.85 -7.53
N GLY A 161 -13.47 1.27 -8.26
CA GLY A 161 -14.87 1.16 -7.86
C GLY A 161 -15.15 0.10 -6.81
N GLU A 162 -16.42 -0.14 -6.57
CA GLU A 162 -16.93 -1.16 -5.68
C GLU A 162 -16.85 -2.56 -6.32
N VAL A 163 -16.82 -3.61 -5.49
CA VAL A 163 -16.60 -5.00 -5.93
C VAL A 163 -17.57 -5.44 -7.03
N HIS A 164 -18.85 -5.02 -6.94
CA HIS A 164 -19.85 -5.40 -7.94
C HIS A 164 -19.66 -4.76 -9.33
N ASN A 165 -18.78 -3.77 -9.44
CA ASN A 165 -18.42 -3.09 -10.68
C ASN A 165 -17.07 -3.57 -11.26
N VAL A 166 -16.51 -4.66 -10.73
CA VAL A 166 -15.23 -5.20 -11.23
C VAL A 166 -15.39 -5.57 -12.71
N PRO A 167 -14.46 -5.15 -13.59
CA PRO A 167 -14.53 -5.46 -15.01
C PRO A 167 -14.57 -6.95 -15.29
N GLU A 168 -15.23 -7.34 -16.37
CA GLU A 168 -15.28 -8.74 -16.80
C GLU A 168 -13.85 -9.33 -17.00
N GLY A 169 -13.65 -10.54 -16.56
CA GLY A 169 -12.34 -11.21 -16.60
C GLY A 169 -11.42 -10.91 -15.42
N TYR A 170 -11.76 -9.93 -14.58
CA TYR A 170 -11.02 -9.59 -13.37
C TYR A 170 -11.82 -9.95 -12.11
N MET A 171 -11.11 -10.09 -11.00
CA MET A 171 -11.69 -10.32 -9.68
C MET A 171 -10.79 -9.70 -8.60
N PRO A 172 -11.29 -9.47 -7.38
CA PRO A 172 -10.43 -9.14 -6.25
C PRO A 172 -9.27 -10.12 -6.16
N TRP A 173 -8.05 -9.63 -6.02
CA TRP A 173 -6.85 -10.48 -6.02
C TRP A 173 -6.91 -11.62 -4.98
N PHE A 174 -7.59 -11.36 -3.85
CA PHE A 174 -7.73 -12.32 -2.74
C PHE A 174 -8.80 -13.39 -2.99
N ASP A 175 -9.68 -13.20 -3.97
CA ASP A 175 -10.71 -14.15 -4.39
C ASP A 175 -10.24 -15.10 -5.49
N VAL A 176 -9.03 -14.92 -6.02
CA VAL A 176 -8.47 -15.83 -7.03
C VAL A 176 -8.35 -17.24 -6.46
N PRO A 177 -9.01 -18.24 -7.08
CA PRO A 177 -8.99 -19.61 -6.60
C PRO A 177 -7.55 -20.18 -6.59
N GLY A 178 -7.19 -20.85 -5.51
CA GLY A 178 -5.89 -21.52 -5.40
C GLY A 178 -4.70 -20.58 -5.24
N ARG A 179 -4.91 -19.32 -4.85
CA ARG A 179 -3.80 -18.40 -4.57
C ARG A 179 -2.81 -19.02 -3.58
N ALA A 180 -1.51 -18.87 -3.86
CA ALA A 180 -0.44 -19.55 -3.12
C ALA A 180 -0.28 -19.05 -1.66
N SER A 181 -0.86 -17.88 -1.33
CA SER A 181 -0.88 -17.31 0.03
C SER A 181 -2.17 -17.61 0.81
N ALA A 182 -3.03 -18.54 0.35
CA ALA A 182 -4.34 -18.81 0.95
C ALA A 182 -4.29 -19.41 2.36
N ASN A 183 -3.14 -19.90 2.79
CA ASN A 183 -2.89 -20.44 4.13
C ASN A 183 -2.58 -19.38 5.18
N ALA A 184 -2.45 -18.12 4.80
CA ALA A 184 -2.21 -17.00 5.69
C ALA A 184 -3.38 -16.02 5.70
N THR A 185 -3.49 -15.22 6.76
CA THR A 185 -4.41 -14.08 6.83
C THR A 185 -3.69 -12.83 6.34
N VAL A 186 -4.07 -12.29 5.19
CA VAL A 186 -3.51 -11.03 4.70
C VAL A 186 -4.30 -9.86 5.26
N VAL A 187 -3.61 -8.89 5.86
CA VAL A 187 -4.17 -7.63 6.38
C VAL A 187 -3.76 -6.51 5.45
N CYS A 188 -4.71 -5.82 4.85
CA CYS A 188 -4.44 -4.77 3.87
C CYS A 188 -5.44 -3.60 3.93
N GLY A 189 -5.12 -2.56 3.14
CA GLY A 189 -5.93 -1.35 2.96
C GLY A 189 -6.09 -1.00 1.48
N HIS A 190 -5.72 0.24 1.10
CA HIS A 190 -5.62 0.76 -0.26
C HIS A 190 -6.95 0.86 -1.03
N TRP A 191 -7.84 -0.09 -0.91
CA TRP A 191 -9.08 -0.15 -1.66
C TRP A 191 -10.26 0.30 -0.79
N SER A 192 -10.38 1.61 -0.59
CA SER A 192 -11.40 2.19 0.30
C SER A 192 -12.85 1.89 -0.14
N ALA A 193 -13.11 1.73 -1.45
CA ALA A 193 -14.42 1.34 -1.96
C ALA A 193 -14.80 -0.11 -1.63
N LEU A 194 -13.84 -0.97 -1.24
CA LEU A 194 -14.09 -2.31 -0.73
C LEU A 194 -14.64 -2.28 0.70
N GLY A 195 -14.17 -1.32 1.51
CA GLY A 195 -14.55 -1.19 2.90
C GLY A 195 -13.96 -2.28 3.81
N LEU A 196 -14.65 -2.50 4.93
CA LEU A 196 -14.27 -3.51 5.91
C LEU A 196 -14.68 -4.92 5.43
N ASN A 197 -13.69 -5.81 5.36
CA ASN A 197 -13.92 -7.23 5.16
C ASN A 197 -13.05 -8.03 6.14
N VAL A 198 -13.65 -8.93 6.90
CA VAL A 198 -12.94 -9.75 7.91
C VAL A 198 -13.31 -11.21 7.72
N THR A 199 -12.41 -11.97 7.11
CA THR A 199 -12.52 -13.42 6.92
C THR A 199 -11.30 -14.12 7.50
N PRO A 200 -11.26 -15.46 7.53
CA PRO A 200 -10.06 -16.18 7.92
C PRO A 200 -8.82 -15.85 7.09
N GLN A 201 -8.99 -15.46 5.84
CA GLN A 201 -7.90 -15.31 4.86
C GLN A 201 -7.59 -13.87 4.45
N ILE A 202 -8.50 -12.93 4.73
CA ILE A 202 -8.34 -11.51 4.38
C ILE A 202 -8.96 -10.61 5.43
N ILE A 203 -8.26 -9.54 5.77
CA ILE A 203 -8.74 -8.44 6.59
C ILE A 203 -8.45 -7.15 5.82
N THR A 204 -9.49 -6.41 5.43
CA THR A 204 -9.35 -5.10 4.79
C THR A 204 -9.79 -4.01 5.75
N LEU A 205 -8.93 -3.01 5.99
CA LEU A 205 -9.12 -1.99 7.01
C LEU A 205 -9.27 -0.56 6.46
N ASP A 206 -9.19 -0.38 5.14
CA ASP A 206 -9.46 0.93 4.54
C ASP A 206 -10.98 1.15 4.45
N THR A 207 -11.52 1.76 5.47
CA THR A 207 -12.95 2.07 5.59
C THR A 207 -13.27 3.51 5.21
N GLY A 208 -12.42 4.13 4.41
CA GLY A 208 -12.69 5.40 3.76
C GLY A 208 -12.73 6.60 4.69
N CYS A 209 -11.90 6.63 5.75
CA CYS A 209 -11.86 7.77 6.69
C CYS A 209 -11.75 9.11 5.95
N LEU A 210 -10.87 9.21 4.98
CA LEU A 210 -10.67 10.40 4.17
C LEU A 210 -11.95 10.85 3.42
N TRP A 211 -12.85 9.91 3.15
CA TRP A 211 -14.09 10.11 2.39
C TRP A 211 -15.33 10.23 3.30
N GLY A 212 -15.13 10.47 4.60
CA GLY A 212 -16.22 10.59 5.58
C GLY A 212 -16.65 9.25 6.19
N GLY A 213 -15.88 8.18 6.00
CA GLY A 213 -16.06 6.90 6.66
C GLY A 213 -15.42 6.88 8.06
N ALA A 214 -14.68 5.81 8.38
CA ALA A 214 -14.04 5.64 9.68
C ALA A 214 -12.58 5.25 9.56
N LEU A 215 -11.77 5.59 10.55
CA LEU A 215 -10.46 4.97 10.78
C LEU A 215 -10.69 3.66 11.53
N SER A 216 -10.25 2.55 10.94
CA SER A 216 -10.47 1.21 11.47
C SER A 216 -9.18 0.58 11.96
N ALA A 217 -9.27 -0.09 13.10
CA ALA A 217 -8.21 -0.94 13.63
C ALA A 217 -8.79 -2.26 14.11
N ILE A 218 -8.03 -3.33 14.01
CA ILE A 218 -8.41 -4.65 14.48
C ILE A 218 -7.31 -5.20 15.40
N ARG A 219 -7.75 -5.77 16.52
CA ARG A 219 -6.85 -6.57 17.36
C ARG A 219 -6.80 -7.99 16.80
N LEU A 220 -5.61 -8.42 16.40
CA LEU A 220 -5.45 -9.66 15.62
C LEU A 220 -5.75 -10.93 16.43
N GLU A 221 -5.53 -10.90 17.75
CA GLU A 221 -5.68 -12.06 18.64
C GLU A 221 -7.13 -12.55 18.74
N ASP A 222 -8.09 -11.64 18.81
CA ASP A 222 -9.52 -11.96 18.96
C ASP A 222 -10.39 -11.33 17.87
N ARG A 223 -9.77 -10.67 16.88
CA ARG A 223 -10.40 -9.94 15.78
C ARG A 223 -11.38 -8.85 16.23
N LYS A 224 -11.17 -8.29 17.42
CA LYS A 224 -11.97 -7.17 17.90
C LYS A 224 -11.71 -5.93 17.08
N LEU A 225 -12.78 -5.40 16.50
CA LEU A 225 -12.76 -4.19 15.68
C LEU A 225 -12.91 -2.95 16.56
N PHE A 226 -12.13 -1.91 16.22
CA PHE A 226 -12.23 -0.56 16.76
C PHE A 226 -12.39 0.40 15.58
N GLN A 227 -13.33 1.33 15.67
CA GLN A 227 -13.57 2.32 14.63
C GLN A 227 -13.78 3.69 15.23
N VAL A 228 -13.18 4.70 14.63
CA VAL A 228 -13.39 6.11 14.96
C VAL A 228 -13.93 6.79 13.71
N PRO A 229 -15.16 7.34 13.75
CA PRO A 229 -15.69 8.10 12.62
C PRO A 229 -14.80 9.29 12.29
N CYS A 230 -14.61 9.56 11.01
CA CYS A 230 -13.84 10.72 10.57
C CYS A 230 -14.76 11.91 10.35
N GLU A 231 -14.45 13.04 11.00
CA GLU A 231 -15.22 14.29 10.94
C GLU A 231 -15.03 15.08 9.63
N SER A 232 -14.24 14.56 8.68
CA SER A 232 -13.97 15.24 7.43
C SER A 232 -15.24 15.44 6.62
N LYS A 233 -15.45 16.67 6.13
CA LYS A 233 -16.46 16.90 5.10
C LYS A 233 -16.17 15.97 3.93
N PRO A 234 -17.16 15.27 3.36
CA PRO A 234 -16.94 14.37 2.25
C PRO A 234 -16.22 15.11 1.12
N VAL A 235 -14.97 14.76 0.87
CA VAL A 235 -14.31 15.13 -0.38
C VAL A 235 -14.97 14.26 -1.43
N ALA A 236 -15.32 14.83 -2.59
CA ALA A 236 -15.94 14.07 -3.67
C ALA A 236 -15.09 12.81 -3.93
N GLN A 237 -15.75 11.67 -3.89
CA GLN A 237 -15.05 10.39 -4.07
C GLN A 237 -14.54 10.33 -5.52
N PRO A 238 -13.28 9.93 -5.75
CA PRO A 238 -12.68 9.98 -7.09
C PRO A 238 -13.27 8.98 -8.09
N TRP A 239 -14.23 8.16 -7.66
CA TRP A 239 -14.97 7.19 -8.48
C TRP A 239 -16.46 7.53 -8.68
N GLN A 240 -16.92 8.67 -8.20
CA GLN A 240 -18.25 9.23 -8.52
C GLN A 240 -18.19 10.15 -9.72
#